data_919e78e4ac76e9dec793e85b09193f79
#
_entry.id   919e78e4ac76e9dec793e85b09193f79
#
_cell.length_a   1.000
_cell.length_b   1.000
_cell.length_c   1.000
_cell.angle_alpha   90.00
_cell.angle_beta   90.00
_cell.angle_gamma   90.00
#
_symmetry.space_group_name_H-M   'P 1'
#
loop_
_entity.id
_entity.type
_entity.pdbx_description
1 polymer ?
#
loop_
_entity_poly.entity_id
_entity_poly.type
_entity_poly.pdbx_seq_one_letter_code
_entity_poly.pdbx_strand_id
1 'polypeptide(L)'
;MLFRRPGDGLEVLLGHMGGPLWARRDVGAWTVPKGEYTPDEPAWTAARREFQEELGLAPPDGEAVPLGEVRQANGKIVTAWAVEGDLDPAAITPGTFSMEWPPRSGRIARFPEIDRVEWLGLDRAREVIVKAQAAFLDRLAEHSR
;
A
#
# COMPACT_ATOMS: atom_id res chain seq x y z
N MET A 1 3.34 -0.29 6.34
CA MET A 1 2.77 1.06 6.13
C MET A 1 3.72 2.09 6.71
N LEU A 2 4.18 3.02 5.87
CA LEU A 2 4.95 4.15 6.35
C LEU A 2 4.03 5.22 6.92
N PHE A 3 4.46 5.85 7.99
CA PHE A 3 3.78 7.01 8.54
C PHE A 3 4.79 8.08 8.96
N ARG A 4 4.33 9.31 9.07
CA ARG A 4 5.13 10.43 9.55
C ARG A 4 4.25 11.39 10.34
N ARG A 5 4.87 12.30 11.08
CA ARG A 5 4.17 13.24 11.95
C ARG A 5 4.57 14.68 11.64
N PRO A 6 4.07 15.26 10.53
CA PRO A 6 4.30 16.66 10.26
C PRO A 6 3.43 17.50 11.21
N GLY A 7 4.08 18.21 12.14
CA GLY A 7 3.35 18.96 13.16
C GLY A 7 2.63 18.03 14.14
N ASP A 8 1.35 18.30 14.40
CA ASP A 8 0.56 17.57 15.39
C ASP A 8 -0.24 16.40 14.81
N GLY A 9 -0.23 16.23 13.49
CA GLY A 9 -1.01 15.23 12.81
C GLY A 9 -0.22 14.01 12.40
N LEU A 10 -0.93 12.96 12.01
CA LEU A 10 -0.36 11.78 11.39
C LEU A 10 -0.67 11.78 9.89
N GLU A 11 0.34 11.42 9.11
CA GLU A 11 0.16 11.11 7.70
C GLU A 11 0.65 9.69 7.42
N VAL A 12 -0.03 9.02 6.51
CA VAL A 12 0.36 7.69 6.04
C VAL A 12 0.62 7.73 4.54
N LEU A 13 1.56 6.90 4.10
CA LEU A 13 1.87 6.76 2.69
C LEU A 13 0.99 5.66 2.10
N LEU A 14 0.13 6.02 1.16
CA LEU A 14 -0.70 5.06 0.44
C LEU A 14 -0.37 5.10 -1.05
N GLY A 15 -0.52 3.95 -1.71
CA GLY A 15 -0.35 3.82 -3.14
C GLY A 15 -1.69 3.72 -3.85
N HIS A 16 -1.83 4.45 -4.95
CA HIS A 16 -2.99 4.32 -5.83
C HIS A 16 -2.78 3.09 -6.73
N MET A 17 -3.76 2.21 -6.73
CA MET A 17 -3.71 1.01 -7.57
C MET A 17 -3.66 1.39 -9.04
N GLY A 18 -2.73 0.77 -9.76
CA GLY A 18 -2.51 1.08 -11.16
C GLY A 18 -3.34 0.23 -12.11
N GLY A 19 -3.24 0.57 -13.39
CA GLY A 19 -3.95 -0.13 -14.44
C GLY A 19 -5.28 0.52 -14.80
N PRO A 20 -5.86 0.11 -15.93
CA PRO A 20 -7.04 0.78 -16.49
C PRO A 20 -8.30 0.64 -15.63
N LEU A 21 -8.39 -0.42 -14.80
CA LEU A 21 -9.56 -0.64 -13.95
C LEU A 21 -9.65 0.36 -12.81
N TRP A 22 -8.51 0.96 -12.41
CA TRP A 22 -8.42 1.86 -11.27
C TRP A 22 -8.12 3.30 -11.65
N ALA A 23 -7.78 3.55 -12.91
CA ALA A 23 -7.25 4.84 -13.37
C ALA A 23 -8.12 6.05 -12.99
N ARG A 24 -9.44 5.88 -12.97
CA ARG A 24 -10.39 6.97 -12.67
C ARG A 24 -11.07 6.82 -11.30
N ARG A 25 -10.60 5.89 -10.48
CA ARG A 25 -11.18 5.65 -9.17
C ARG A 25 -10.31 6.28 -8.10
N ASP A 26 -10.95 6.76 -7.05
CA ASP A 26 -10.30 7.33 -5.88
C ASP A 26 -10.73 6.57 -4.63
N VAL A 27 -12.01 6.58 -4.29
CA VAL A 27 -12.52 5.85 -3.14
C VAL A 27 -12.32 4.35 -3.31
N GLY A 28 -11.64 3.73 -2.33
CA GLY A 28 -11.35 2.29 -2.35
C GLY A 28 -10.21 1.91 -3.30
N ALA A 29 -9.55 2.88 -3.92
CA ALA A 29 -8.49 2.65 -4.91
C ALA A 29 -7.08 2.80 -4.34
N TRP A 30 -6.95 3.12 -3.06
CA TRP A 30 -5.67 3.32 -2.40
C TRP A 30 -5.39 2.18 -1.43
N THR A 31 -4.15 1.78 -1.35
CA THR A 31 -3.73 0.61 -0.56
C THR A 31 -2.42 0.87 0.14
N VAL A 32 -2.20 0.17 1.26
CA VAL A 32 -0.86 0.06 1.81
C VAL A 32 -0.01 -0.74 0.81
N PRO A 33 1.28 -0.40 0.61
CA PRO A 33 2.17 -1.25 -0.17
C PRO A 33 2.16 -2.66 0.41
N LYS A 34 1.76 -3.62 -0.39
CA LYS A 34 1.57 -4.99 0.05
C LYS A 34 1.76 -5.96 -1.11
N GLY A 35 1.94 -7.22 -0.78
CA GLY A 35 1.97 -8.29 -1.76
C GLY A 35 1.64 -9.62 -1.10
N GLU A 36 1.69 -10.65 -1.90
CA GLU A 36 1.47 -12.00 -1.43
C GLU A 36 2.77 -12.59 -0.90
N TYR A 37 2.67 -13.40 0.13
CA TYR A 37 3.81 -14.16 0.62
C TYR A 37 3.44 -15.63 0.75
N THR A 38 4.45 -16.48 0.62
CA THR A 38 4.28 -17.92 0.77
C THR A 38 4.40 -18.32 2.23
N PRO A 39 3.84 -19.49 2.64
CA PRO A 39 3.99 -19.97 4.00
C PRO A 39 5.45 -20.15 4.46
N ASP A 40 6.36 -20.30 3.53
CA ASP A 40 7.77 -20.53 3.81
C ASP A 40 8.55 -19.23 4.11
N GLU A 41 7.94 -18.07 3.83
CA GLU A 41 8.57 -16.78 4.02
C GLU A 41 8.00 -16.09 5.24
N PRO A 42 8.83 -15.59 6.18
CA PRO A 42 8.32 -14.80 7.30
C PRO A 42 7.57 -13.57 6.79
N ALA A 43 6.41 -13.29 7.38
CA ALA A 43 5.55 -12.20 6.91
C ALA A 43 6.25 -10.84 6.90
N TRP A 44 7.11 -10.57 7.89
CA TRP A 44 7.89 -9.33 7.93
C TRP A 44 8.87 -9.22 6.76
N THR A 45 9.56 -10.30 6.44
CA THR A 45 10.49 -10.35 5.30
C THR A 45 9.73 -10.13 4.00
N ALA A 46 8.58 -10.76 3.86
CA ALA A 46 7.71 -10.58 2.69
C ALA A 46 7.25 -9.14 2.56
N ALA A 47 6.84 -8.51 3.66
CA ALA A 47 6.37 -7.12 3.65
C ALA A 47 7.47 -6.16 3.15
N ARG A 48 8.70 -6.35 3.61
CA ARG A 48 9.83 -5.53 3.16
C ARG A 48 10.15 -5.75 1.68
N ARG A 49 10.15 -6.99 1.25
CA ARG A 49 10.39 -7.36 -0.15
C ARG A 49 9.33 -6.77 -1.07
N GLU A 50 8.06 -6.92 -0.71
CA GLU A 50 6.95 -6.41 -1.50
C GLU A 50 6.94 -4.88 -1.57
N PHE A 51 7.28 -4.21 -0.48
CA PHE A 51 7.43 -2.76 -0.49
C PHE A 51 8.45 -2.34 -1.55
N GLN A 52 9.62 -2.99 -1.57
CA GLN A 52 10.67 -2.67 -2.52
C GLN A 52 10.28 -3.01 -3.96
N GLU A 53 9.61 -4.13 -4.18
CA GLU A 53 9.14 -4.50 -5.51
C GLU A 53 8.08 -3.53 -6.05
N GLU A 54 7.13 -3.13 -5.20
CA GLU A 54 6.04 -2.25 -5.61
C GLU A 54 6.48 -0.80 -5.82
N LEU A 55 7.42 -0.32 -5.01
CA LEU A 55 7.83 1.10 -5.03
C LEU A 55 9.22 1.35 -5.61
N GLY A 56 10.03 0.32 -5.76
CA GLY A 56 11.40 0.45 -6.27
C GLY A 56 12.39 1.07 -5.28
N LEU A 57 11.98 1.20 -4.03
CA LEU A 57 12.81 1.77 -2.95
C LEU A 57 12.80 0.82 -1.78
N ALA A 58 13.95 0.71 -1.10
CA ALA A 58 14.00 -0.05 0.14
C ALA A 58 13.15 0.64 1.21
N PRO A 59 12.39 -0.11 2.02
CA PRO A 59 11.68 0.48 3.14
C PRO A 59 12.66 1.08 4.14
N PRO A 60 12.33 2.24 4.76
CA PRO A 60 13.18 2.81 5.78
C PRO A 60 13.40 1.85 6.95
N ASP A 61 14.58 1.90 7.53
CA ASP A 61 14.85 1.20 8.78
C ASP A 61 14.20 1.96 9.93
N GLY A 62 13.64 1.23 10.86
CA GLY A 62 12.97 1.81 12.02
C GLY A 62 12.27 0.74 12.80
N GLU A 63 11.74 1.12 13.95
CA GLU A 63 10.93 0.21 14.75
C GLU A 63 9.65 -0.14 14.00
N ALA A 64 9.40 -1.42 13.82
CA ALA A 64 8.20 -1.90 13.17
C ALA A 64 7.14 -2.24 14.22
N VAL A 65 6.00 -1.59 14.14
CA VAL A 65 4.89 -1.82 15.02
C VAL A 65 3.88 -2.72 14.32
N PRO A 66 3.60 -3.93 14.84
CA PRO A 66 2.62 -4.79 14.21
C PRO A 66 1.23 -4.17 14.23
N LEU A 67 0.58 -4.14 13.09
CA LEU A 67 -0.82 -3.70 12.96
C LEU A 67 -1.77 -4.87 12.77
N GLY A 68 -1.25 -6.10 12.84
CA GLY A 68 -2.04 -7.30 12.67
C GLY A 68 -2.45 -7.54 11.23
N GLU A 69 -3.54 -8.26 11.07
CA GLU A 69 -4.02 -8.64 9.75
C GLU A 69 -5.47 -8.26 9.55
N VAL A 70 -5.85 -8.13 8.28
CA VAL A 70 -7.24 -7.93 7.87
C VAL A 70 -7.55 -8.89 6.72
N ARG A 71 -8.82 -9.29 6.60
CA ARG A 71 -9.30 -10.08 5.47
C ARG A 71 -10.04 -9.16 4.51
N GLN A 72 -9.57 -9.13 3.27
CA GLN A 72 -10.22 -8.37 2.21
C GLN A 72 -11.44 -9.11 1.64
N ALA A 73 -12.28 -8.39 0.89
CA ALA A 73 -13.50 -8.95 0.29
C ALA A 73 -13.21 -10.15 -0.63
N ASN A 74 -12.04 -10.16 -1.28
CA ASN A 74 -11.61 -11.27 -2.14
C ASN A 74 -11.10 -12.49 -1.35
N GLY A 75 -11.15 -12.46 -0.02
CA GLY A 75 -10.68 -13.53 0.85
C GLY A 75 -9.20 -13.49 1.20
N LYS A 76 -8.42 -12.62 0.56
CA LYS A 76 -6.99 -12.50 0.87
C LYS A 76 -6.77 -11.84 2.21
N ILE A 77 -5.77 -12.33 2.94
CA ILE A 77 -5.36 -11.77 4.23
C ILE A 77 -4.15 -10.89 4.01
N VAL A 78 -4.22 -9.67 4.53
CA VAL A 78 -3.13 -8.70 4.47
C VAL A 78 -2.61 -8.47 5.88
N THR A 79 -1.32 -8.64 6.07
CA THR A 79 -0.63 -8.35 7.33
C THR A 79 0.20 -7.09 7.14
N ALA A 80 0.16 -6.19 8.10
CA ALA A 80 0.88 -4.93 7.99
C ALA A 80 1.65 -4.58 9.26
N TRP A 81 2.70 -3.80 9.08
CA TRP A 81 3.47 -3.15 10.14
C TRP A 81 3.54 -1.67 9.86
N ALA A 82 3.57 -0.87 10.91
CA ALA A 82 3.79 0.57 10.80
C ALA A 82 5.24 0.88 11.10
N VAL A 83 5.85 1.68 10.24
CA VAL A 83 7.23 2.16 10.43
C VAL A 83 7.21 3.67 10.24
N GLU A 84 7.75 4.41 11.20
CA GLU A 84 7.91 5.85 11.06
C GLU A 84 9.09 6.15 10.15
N GLY A 85 8.87 6.98 9.14
CA GLY A 85 9.91 7.33 8.21
C GLY A 85 9.39 8.30 7.15
N ASP A 86 10.28 8.73 6.28
CA ASP A 86 9.93 9.62 5.19
C ASP A 86 10.35 9.01 3.86
N LEU A 87 9.69 9.43 2.79
CA LEU A 87 9.94 8.97 1.44
C LEU A 87 9.42 10.04 0.49
N ASP A 88 10.20 10.37 -0.52
CA ASP A 88 9.77 11.28 -1.58
C ASP A 88 8.88 10.52 -2.57
N PRO A 89 7.59 10.87 -2.69
CA PRO A 89 6.69 10.21 -3.62
C PRO A 89 7.17 10.25 -5.08
N ALA A 90 7.95 11.25 -5.45
CA ALA A 90 8.48 11.37 -6.81
C ALA A 90 9.64 10.40 -7.10
N ALA A 91 10.23 9.80 -6.07
CA ALA A 91 11.38 8.92 -6.21
C ALA A 91 11.02 7.45 -6.47
N ILE A 92 9.75 7.10 -6.47
CA ILE A 92 9.33 5.70 -6.65
C ILE A 92 9.56 5.23 -8.08
N THR A 93 9.85 3.93 -8.21
CA THR A 93 9.89 3.23 -9.50
C THR A 93 9.02 1.98 -9.35
N PRO A 94 7.72 2.08 -9.69
CA PRO A 94 6.78 0.99 -9.44
C PRO A 94 7.10 -0.27 -10.24
N GLY A 95 6.84 -1.43 -9.65
CA GLY A 95 6.77 -2.67 -10.38
C GLY A 95 5.59 -2.67 -11.34
N THR A 96 5.60 -3.59 -12.28
CA THR A 96 4.59 -3.65 -13.34
C THR A 96 3.89 -5.00 -13.37
N PHE A 97 2.70 -5.02 -13.94
CA PHE A 97 1.98 -6.23 -14.26
C PHE A 97 1.46 -6.15 -15.70
N SER A 98 1.14 -7.29 -16.26
CA SER A 98 0.61 -7.39 -17.63
C SER A 98 -0.82 -7.89 -17.60
N MET A 99 -1.65 -7.35 -18.49
CA MET A 99 -3.02 -7.83 -18.65
C MET A 99 -3.47 -7.63 -20.09
N GLU A 100 -4.48 -8.38 -20.50
CA GLU A 100 -5.11 -8.15 -21.80
C GLU A 100 -5.90 -6.83 -21.73
N TRP A 101 -5.55 -5.91 -22.62
CA TRP A 101 -6.25 -4.64 -22.69
C TRP A 101 -6.19 -4.06 -24.11
N PRO A 102 -7.30 -3.60 -24.69
CA PRO A 102 -8.67 -3.68 -24.16
C PRO A 102 -9.15 -5.13 -23.98
N PRO A 103 -10.22 -5.34 -23.20
CA PRO A 103 -10.76 -6.68 -23.02
C PRO A 103 -11.07 -7.35 -24.35
N ARG A 104 -10.71 -8.63 -24.48
CA ARG A 104 -10.94 -9.45 -25.68
C ARG A 104 -10.21 -8.95 -26.94
N SER A 105 -9.21 -8.09 -26.78
CA SER A 105 -8.45 -7.58 -27.93
C SER A 105 -7.33 -8.51 -28.39
N GLY A 106 -6.92 -9.46 -27.55
CA GLY A 106 -5.74 -10.28 -27.78
C GLY A 106 -4.43 -9.53 -27.57
N ARG A 107 -4.49 -8.28 -27.12
CA ARG A 107 -3.31 -7.44 -26.88
C ARG A 107 -2.95 -7.45 -25.40
N ILE A 108 -1.68 -7.71 -25.10
CA ILE A 108 -1.16 -7.66 -23.75
C ILE A 108 -0.51 -6.30 -23.52
N ALA A 109 -0.97 -5.60 -22.52
CA ALA A 109 -0.42 -4.29 -22.12
C ALA A 109 0.17 -4.39 -20.72
N ARG A 110 1.20 -3.58 -20.47
CA ARG A 110 1.88 -3.53 -19.18
C ARG A 110 1.49 -2.24 -18.46
N PHE A 111 1.19 -2.37 -17.16
CA PHE A 111 0.78 -1.25 -16.30
C PHE A 111 1.56 -1.29 -14.99
N PRO A 112 1.78 -0.14 -14.34
CA PRO A 112 2.36 -0.14 -13.01
C PRO A 112 1.38 -0.75 -12.00
N GLU A 113 1.89 -1.50 -11.03
CA GLU A 113 1.06 -2.04 -9.94
C GLU A 113 0.51 -0.92 -9.06
N ILE A 114 1.37 0.07 -8.77
CA ILE A 114 1.03 1.31 -8.07
C ILE A 114 1.40 2.45 -9.02
N ASP A 115 0.46 3.29 -9.40
CA ASP A 115 0.76 4.35 -10.35
C ASP A 115 1.29 5.63 -9.70
N ARG A 116 1.00 5.84 -8.42
CA ARG A 116 1.56 6.93 -7.62
C ARG A 116 1.37 6.65 -6.15
N VAL A 117 2.16 7.32 -5.32
CA VAL A 117 1.96 7.30 -3.87
C VAL A 117 1.78 8.73 -3.37
N GLU A 118 1.05 8.89 -2.28
CA GLU A 118 0.85 10.18 -1.63
C GLU A 118 0.84 10.03 -0.12
N TRP A 119 1.29 11.07 0.54
CA TRP A 119 1.13 11.23 1.98
C TRP A 119 -0.27 11.79 2.25
N LEU A 120 -1.06 11.05 3.01
CA LEU A 120 -2.44 11.41 3.31
C LEU A 120 -2.64 11.49 4.82
N GLY A 121 -3.35 12.53 5.27
CA GLY A 121 -3.84 12.57 6.65
C GLY A 121 -4.81 11.43 6.90
N LEU A 122 -5.01 11.06 8.17
CA LEU A 122 -5.83 9.88 8.50
C LEU A 122 -7.26 9.97 7.99
N ASP A 123 -7.88 11.15 8.04
CA ASP A 123 -9.26 11.31 7.59
C ASP A 123 -9.39 11.06 6.09
N ARG A 124 -8.50 11.65 5.30
CA ARG A 124 -8.49 11.43 3.86
C ARG A 124 -8.13 10.00 3.50
N ALA A 125 -7.14 9.44 4.19
CA ALA A 125 -6.74 8.05 3.99
C ALA A 125 -7.92 7.10 4.22
N ARG A 126 -8.70 7.33 5.27
CA ARG A 126 -9.87 6.51 5.59
C ARG A 126 -10.93 6.55 4.48
N GLU A 127 -11.09 7.70 3.81
CA GLU A 127 -12.05 7.85 2.71
C GLU A 127 -11.67 7.04 1.48
N VAL A 128 -10.38 6.90 1.20
CA VAL A 128 -9.90 6.37 -0.09
C VAL A 128 -9.26 4.99 -0.02
N ILE A 129 -8.86 4.54 1.15
CA ILE A 129 -8.21 3.23 1.32
C ILE A 129 -9.18 2.08 1.03
N VAL A 130 -8.64 0.97 0.55
CA VAL A 130 -9.40 -0.28 0.44
C VAL A 130 -10.12 -0.54 1.76
N LYS A 131 -11.42 -0.77 1.70
CA LYS A 131 -12.30 -0.78 2.87
C LYS A 131 -11.78 -1.65 4.02
N ALA A 132 -11.37 -2.88 3.73
CA ALA A 132 -10.88 -3.79 4.76
C ALA A 132 -9.60 -3.28 5.43
N GLN A 133 -8.80 -2.48 4.74
CA GLN A 133 -7.54 -1.96 5.27
C GLN A 133 -7.72 -0.75 6.18
N ALA A 134 -8.93 -0.18 6.25
CA ALA A 134 -9.19 0.96 7.14
C ALA A 134 -8.89 0.62 8.60
N ALA A 135 -9.00 -0.64 9.00
CA ALA A 135 -8.65 -1.09 10.34
C ALA A 135 -7.19 -0.81 10.69
N PHE A 136 -6.28 -0.83 9.71
CA PHE A 136 -4.88 -0.49 9.95
C PHE A 136 -4.72 0.97 10.38
N LEU A 137 -5.52 1.88 9.83
CA LEU A 137 -5.48 3.28 10.22
C LEU A 137 -5.93 3.48 11.67
N ASP A 138 -6.98 2.77 12.07
CA ASP A 138 -7.48 2.81 13.44
C ASP A 138 -6.45 2.27 14.42
N ARG A 139 -5.83 1.16 14.09
CA ARG A 139 -4.79 0.53 14.92
C ARG A 139 -3.55 1.41 15.04
N LEU A 140 -3.15 2.09 13.96
CA LEU A 140 -2.06 3.04 13.99
C LEU A 140 -2.39 4.24 14.90
N ALA A 141 -3.60 4.78 14.78
CA ALA A 141 -4.04 5.91 15.60
C ALA A 141 -4.03 5.55 17.09
N GLU A 142 -4.50 4.36 17.45
CA GLU A 142 -4.46 3.87 18.83
C GLU A 142 -3.04 3.75 19.35
N HIS A 143 -2.14 3.19 18.56
CA HIS A 143 -0.73 3.03 18.94
C HIS A 143 -0.05 4.39 19.16
N SER A 144 -0.46 5.42 18.44
CA SER A 144 0.19 6.73 18.46
C SER A 144 -0.34 7.67 19.54
N ARG A 145 -1.27 7.22 20.34
CA ARG A 145 -1.80 8.00 21.47
C ARG A 145 -0.83 8.03 22.64
#